data_e8b069d65873de41f71fdad3edec5c36
#
_entry.id   e8b069d65873de41f71fdad3edec5c36
#
_cell.length_a   1.000
_cell.length_b   1.000
_cell.length_c   1.000
_cell.angle_alpha   90.00
_cell.angle_beta   90.00
_cell.angle_gamma   90.00
#
_symmetry.space_group_name_H-M   'P 1'
#
loop_
_entity.id
_entity.type
_entity.pdbx_description
1 polymer ?
#
loop_
_entity_poly.entity_id
_entity_poly.type
_entity_poly.pdbx_seq_one_letter_code
_entity_poly.pdbx_strand_id
1 'polypeptide(L)' 'MKVYTVDHWEEHWDELLSRVEGGEHIGISNGNNIAVMIPADDELLRIYTDHNEAP' A
#
# COMPACT_ATOMS: atom_id res chain seq x y z
N MET A 1 -6.56 -0.91 11.76
CA MET A 1 -6.34 -0.57 10.34
C MET A 1 -7.65 -0.21 9.69
N LYS A 2 -7.66 0.90 8.96
CA LYS A 2 -8.86 1.27 8.22
C LYS A 2 -8.81 0.66 6.83
N VAL A 3 -9.98 0.26 6.33
CA VAL A 3 -10.09 -0.34 5.00
C VAL A 3 -10.93 0.57 4.12
N TYR A 4 -10.43 0.87 2.95
CA TYR A 4 -11.10 1.73 1.99
C TYR A 4 -11.39 0.96 0.71
N THR A 5 -12.38 1.40 -0.04
CA THR A 5 -12.64 0.82 -1.36
C THR A 5 -11.59 1.32 -2.36
N VAL A 6 -11.47 0.60 -3.46
CA VAL A 6 -10.56 1.02 -4.53
C VAL A 6 -10.93 2.40 -5.06
N ASP A 7 -12.22 2.67 -5.19
CA ASP A 7 -12.68 3.97 -5.68
C ASP A 7 -12.23 5.10 -4.75
N HIS A 8 -12.39 4.90 -3.45
CA HIS A 8 -11.96 5.88 -2.47
C HIS A 8 -10.44 6.05 -2.52
N TRP A 9 -9.71 4.96 -2.63
CA TRP A 9 -8.27 4.96 -2.70
C TRP A 9 -7.78 5.74 -3.92
N GLU A 10 -8.39 5.54 -5.06
CA GLU A 10 -8.00 6.26 -6.26
C GLU A 10 -8.24 7.76 -6.15
N GLU A 11 -9.35 8.15 -5.54
CA GLU A 11 -9.66 9.57 -5.37
C GLU A 11 -8.77 10.26 -4.35
N HIS A 12 -8.27 9.52 -3.38
CA HIS A 12 -7.49 10.08 -2.26
C HIS A 12 -6.09 9.51 -2.20
N TRP A 13 -5.56 9.14 -3.34
CA TRP A 13 -4.25 8.51 -3.44
C TRP A 13 -3.16 9.27 -2.69
N ASP A 14 -3.03 10.58 -2.96
CA ASP A 14 -1.97 11.39 -2.35
C ASP A 14 -2.10 11.44 -0.84
N GLU A 15 -3.34 11.60 -0.37
CA GLU A 15 -3.59 11.66 1.06
C GLU A 15 -3.28 10.34 1.75
N LEU A 16 -3.75 9.25 1.17
CA LEU A 16 -3.54 7.94 1.75
C LEU A 16 -2.06 7.55 1.72
N LEU A 17 -1.38 7.88 0.65
CA LEU A 17 0.05 7.59 0.54
C LEU A 17 0.82 8.36 1.60
N SER A 18 0.46 9.61 1.84
CA SER A 18 1.09 10.43 2.85
C SER A 18 0.93 9.82 4.24
N ARG A 19 -0.26 9.28 4.52
CA ARG A 19 -0.53 8.64 5.80
C ARG A 19 0.28 7.36 5.96
N VAL A 20 0.41 6.59 4.90
CA VAL A 20 1.22 5.37 4.92
C VAL A 20 2.69 5.73 5.17
N GLU A 21 3.18 6.78 4.51
CA GLU A 21 4.54 7.23 4.73
C GLU A 21 4.77 7.67 6.17
N GLY A 22 3.71 8.11 6.84
CA GLY A 22 3.77 8.46 8.25
C GLY A 22 3.71 7.27 9.20
N GLY A 23 3.61 6.06 8.67
CA GLY A 23 3.63 4.85 9.49
C GLY A 23 2.30 4.13 9.61
N GLU A 24 1.23 4.63 8.98
CA GLU A 24 -0.07 3.98 9.07
C GLU A 24 -0.17 2.80 8.10
N HIS A 25 -0.95 1.82 8.49
CA HIS A 25 -1.28 0.70 7.62
C HIS A 25 -2.71 0.91 7.11
N ILE A 26 -2.90 0.83 5.82
CA ILE A 26 -4.20 1.10 5.19
C ILE A 26 -4.58 -0.10 4.32
N GLY A 27 -5.80 -0.59 4.52
CA GLY A 27 -6.33 -1.67 3.72
C GLY A 27 -7.12 -1.13 2.53
N ILE A 28 -7.09 -1.84 1.43
CA ILE A 28 -7.83 -1.50 0.22
C ILE A 28 -8.62 -2.73 -0.18
N SER A 29 -9.92 -2.58 -0.31
CA SER A 29 -10.77 -3.69 -0.69
C SER A 29 -11.24 -3.55 -2.13
N ASN A 30 -11.23 -4.67 -2.82
CA ASN A 30 -11.74 -4.76 -4.18
C ASN A 30 -12.58 -6.03 -4.28
N GLY A 31 -13.87 -5.86 -4.03
CA GLY A 31 -14.75 -7.01 -3.96
C GLY A 31 -14.39 -7.90 -2.78
N ASN A 32 -14.00 -9.13 -3.07
CA ASN A 32 -13.63 -10.09 -2.02
C ASN A 32 -12.16 -10.06 -1.67
N ASN A 33 -11.39 -9.23 -2.37
CA ASN A 33 -9.94 -9.17 -2.15
C ASN A 33 -9.58 -7.93 -1.34
N ILE A 34 -8.58 -8.09 -0.49
CA ILE A 34 -8.08 -6.99 0.32
C ILE A 34 -6.58 -6.93 0.18
N ALA A 35 -6.08 -5.74 -0.14
CA ALA A 35 -4.64 -5.47 -0.16
C ALA A 35 -4.32 -4.53 0.99
N VAL A 36 -3.07 -4.49 1.41
CA VAL A 36 -2.65 -3.63 2.49
C VAL A 36 -1.46 -2.78 2.03
N MET A 37 -1.56 -1.48 2.26
CA MET A 37 -0.44 -0.57 2.03
C MET A 37 0.30 -0.40 3.35
N ILE A 38 1.60 -0.62 3.32
CA ILE A 38 2.46 -0.43 4.49
C ILE A 38 3.66 0.42 4.08
N PRO A 39 4.29 1.09 5.04
CA PRO A 39 5.49 1.86 4.71
C PRO A 39 6.59 0.94 4.21
N ALA A 40 7.24 1.35 3.13
CA ALA A 40 8.38 0.61 2.62
C ALA A 40 9.65 1.15 3.30
N ASP A 41 10.41 0.26 3.91
CA ASP A 41 11.69 0.63 4.49
C ASP A 41 12.82 0.05 3.64
N ASP A 42 14.05 0.39 3.99
CA ASP A 42 15.20 -0.03 3.19
C ASP A 42 15.32 -1.55 3.11
N GLU A 43 15.02 -2.22 4.20
CA GLU A 43 15.11 -3.67 4.23
C GLU A 43 14.04 -4.29 3.34
N LEU A 44 12.82 -3.78 3.42
CA LEU A 44 11.73 -4.26 2.61
C LEU A 44 12.01 -4.03 1.12
N LEU A 45 12.53 -2.86 0.79
CA LEU A 45 12.86 -2.53 -0.59
C LEU A 45 13.96 -3.45 -1.13
N ARG A 46 14.93 -3.80 -0.28
CA ARG A 46 15.99 -4.72 -0.68
C ARG A 46 15.43 -6.10 -1.01
N ILE A 47 14.50 -6.56 -0.21
CA ILE A 47 13.88 -7.86 -0.44
C ILE A 47 13.16 -7.88 -1.78
N TYR A 48 12.37 -6.85 -2.05
CA TYR A 48 11.65 -6.75 -3.32
C TYR A 48 12.59 -6.60 -4.51
N THR A 49 13.66 -5.85 -4.32
CA THR A 49 14.64 -5.66 -5.38
C THR A 49 15.34 -6.96 -5.72
N ASP A 50 15.72 -7.72 -4.71
CA ASP A 50 16.40 -8.99 -4.91
C ASP A 50 15.52 -10.01 -5.61
N HIS A 51 14.21 -9.94 -5.38
CA HIS A 51 13.27 -10.88 -5.97
C HIS A 51 12.54 -10.29 -7.16
N ASN A 52 12.89 -9.11 -7.56
CA ASN A 52 12.21 -8.45 -8.65
C ASN A 52 12.64 -9.07 -9.97
N GLU A 53 11.83 -9.96 -10.45
CA GLU A 53 11.99 -10.54 -11.75
C GLU A 53 11.39 -9.56 -12.74
N ALA A 54 12.15 -8.58 -13.15
CA ALA A 54 11.62 -7.58 -14.07
C ALA A 54 10.98 -8.29 -15.26
N PRO A 55 9.71 -8.03 -15.52
CA PRO A 55 9.02 -8.67 -16.63
C PRO A 55 9.59 -8.25 -17.96
#